data_15be9be919595a82ca9eeae7d88bbf23
#
_entry.id   15be9be919595a82ca9eeae7d88bbf23
#
_cell.length_a   1.000
_cell.length_b   1.000
_cell.length_c   1.000
_cell.angle_alpha   90.00
_cell.angle_beta   90.00
_cell.angle_gamma   90.00
#
_symmetry.space_group_name_H-M   'P 1'
#
loop_
_entity.id
_entity.type
_entity.pdbx_description
1 polymer ?
#
loop_
_entity_poly.entity_id
_entity_poly.type
_entity_poly.pdbx_seq_one_letter_code
_entity_poly.pdbx_strand_id
1 'polypeptide(L)'
;ATVASASGNSPVSGAVSASATGTAASGISAATTSGSATGTSTFSDVLQSSTSGNGSGATFTVSTDGSGAYSLSGIGSSGIGYQVGDTITISGARLGGADGANDLTLTVAALTPANYSVSQSSTTGSGSGAVFALESNSAGNYTVSAISTLGENYSLSDQIIIAGSNIGGTNTQNDATLTLTSVGATTFTNVTQASTSGNGTGAIFTISIDGVGNYGVASITNGGSGYEPDDTITVLGASLAGASPTHDLTITIDNIEAISGAILHIDNISVSRADDPQTIIQGIDISTETAAIEAAAVIADAIKQIKFRDSYLASKELALQDSLNNISTQNTSLDLLITDFSVKETVRQLKKIEVIEALMSDIQKAKYLLNIGISRVI
;
A
#
# COMPACT_ATOMS: atom_id res chain seq x y z
N ALA A 1 -10.06 -26.85 -3.49
CA ALA A 1 -8.72 -26.47 -3.92
C ALA A 1 -8.15 -25.45 -2.94
N THR A 2 -6.90 -25.56 -2.61
CA THR A 2 -6.15 -24.54 -1.87
C THR A 2 -5.36 -23.72 -2.87
N VAL A 3 -5.19 -22.42 -2.58
CA VAL A 3 -4.46 -21.49 -3.44
C VAL A 3 -3.02 -21.42 -2.96
N ALA A 4 -2.06 -21.70 -3.85
CA ALA A 4 -0.64 -21.59 -3.56
C ALA A 4 -0.17 -20.14 -3.57
N SER A 5 -0.62 -19.38 -4.54
CA SER A 5 -0.26 -17.98 -4.71
C SER A 5 -1.30 -17.22 -5.51
N ALA A 6 -1.36 -15.94 -5.26
CA ALA A 6 -2.09 -14.97 -6.07
C ALA A 6 -1.11 -13.89 -6.51
N SER A 7 -1.05 -13.62 -7.81
CA SER A 7 -0.15 -12.62 -8.37
C SER A 7 -0.88 -11.75 -9.39
N GLY A 8 -0.57 -10.47 -9.39
CA GLY A 8 -1.13 -9.48 -10.30
C GLY A 8 -0.90 -8.08 -9.76
N ASN A 9 -0.99 -7.10 -10.64
CA ASN A 9 -0.90 -5.70 -10.26
C ASN A 9 -2.29 -5.20 -9.90
N SER A 10 -2.50 -4.89 -8.63
CA SER A 10 -3.75 -4.26 -8.20
C SER A 10 -3.79 -2.80 -8.65
N PRO A 11 -4.81 -2.37 -9.35
CA PRO A 11 -5.01 -0.96 -9.66
C PRO A 11 -5.93 -0.21 -8.75
N VAL A 12 -6.41 -0.79 -7.67
CA VAL A 12 -7.82 -0.73 -7.50
C VAL A 12 -8.23 -0.14 -6.19
N SER A 13 -7.75 1.05 -5.94
CA SER A 13 -8.25 1.68 -4.76
C SER A 13 -8.19 3.17 -4.86
N GLY A 14 -8.94 3.84 -4.07
CA GLY A 14 -8.78 5.25 -3.90
C GLY A 14 -7.40 5.57 -3.32
N ALA A 15 -6.86 6.71 -3.65
CA ALA A 15 -5.65 7.23 -3.03
C ALA A 15 -5.88 7.45 -1.53
N VAL A 16 -5.02 6.90 -0.67
CA VAL A 16 -5.15 7.04 0.79
C VAL A 16 -4.09 7.99 1.34
N SER A 17 -2.89 7.93 0.80
CA SER A 17 -1.83 8.88 1.14
C SER A 17 -0.95 9.17 -0.07
N ALA A 18 -0.42 10.39 -0.11
CA ALA A 18 0.50 10.83 -1.16
C ALA A 18 1.55 11.79 -0.58
N SER A 19 2.75 11.77 -1.15
CA SER A 19 3.74 12.81 -0.97
C SER A 19 3.68 13.80 -2.12
N ALA A 20 3.90 15.09 -1.85
CA ALA A 20 3.88 16.15 -2.86
C ALA A 20 5.26 16.70 -3.11
N THR A 21 5.57 16.97 -4.36
CA THR A 21 6.76 17.71 -4.80
C THR A 21 6.37 18.79 -5.81
N GLY A 22 7.15 19.84 -5.91
CA GLY A 22 6.91 20.99 -6.80
C GLY A 22 7.23 22.30 -6.11
N THR A 23 7.23 23.39 -6.87
CA THR A 23 7.50 24.73 -6.36
C THR A 23 6.21 25.54 -6.37
N ALA A 24 5.75 25.91 -5.17
CA ALA A 24 4.55 26.71 -5.02
C ALA A 24 4.74 28.15 -5.49
N ALA A 25 3.68 28.73 -6.00
CA ALA A 25 3.55 30.15 -6.25
C ALA A 25 2.37 30.72 -5.46
N SER A 26 2.58 31.86 -4.81
CA SER A 26 1.55 32.49 -3.96
C SER A 26 1.80 33.98 -3.84
N GLY A 27 1.10 34.63 -2.93
CA GLY A 27 1.38 36.02 -2.53
C GLY A 27 2.63 36.10 -1.68
N ILE A 28 3.26 37.27 -1.66
CA ILE A 28 4.50 37.53 -0.90
C ILE A 28 4.17 37.74 0.57
N SER A 29 4.90 37.10 1.47
CA SER A 29 4.83 37.36 2.90
C SER A 29 6.08 38.01 3.48
N ALA A 30 7.23 37.87 2.80
CA ALA A 30 8.47 38.54 3.15
C ALA A 30 9.36 38.74 1.91
N ALA A 31 10.10 39.84 1.91
CA ALA A 31 11.11 40.14 0.89
C ALA A 31 12.30 40.88 1.49
N THR A 32 13.47 40.75 0.86
CA THR A 32 14.67 41.53 1.17
C THR A 32 14.87 42.66 0.15
N THR A 33 15.52 43.70 0.54
CA THR A 33 15.72 44.93 -0.28
C THR A 33 17.16 45.10 -0.73
N SER A 34 17.33 45.60 -1.95
CA SER A 34 18.62 46.12 -2.45
C SER A 34 18.40 47.31 -3.41
N GLY A 35 19.33 48.23 -3.48
CA GLY A 35 19.25 49.43 -4.31
C GLY A 35 19.73 50.66 -3.58
N SER A 36 19.81 51.80 -4.29
CA SER A 36 20.25 53.07 -3.74
C SER A 36 19.13 54.11 -3.77
N ALA A 37 18.80 54.64 -2.61
CA ALA A 37 17.73 55.61 -2.40
C ALA A 37 18.22 57.07 -2.48
N THR A 38 17.28 58.00 -2.65
CA THR A 38 17.47 59.41 -2.51
C THR A 38 16.54 60.02 -1.46
N GLY A 39 17.09 60.87 -0.56
CA GLY A 39 16.32 61.57 0.47
C GLY A 39 15.74 60.67 1.55
N THR A 40 14.87 61.26 2.41
CA THR A 40 14.14 60.56 3.47
C THR A 40 12.64 60.65 3.18
N SER A 41 12.00 59.56 2.91
CA SER A 41 10.57 59.51 2.55
C SER A 41 9.98 58.13 2.82
N THR A 42 8.64 58.07 2.88
CA THR A 42 7.89 56.84 2.89
C THR A 42 6.91 56.83 1.73
N PHE A 43 6.94 55.76 0.97
CA PHE A 43 6.12 55.57 -0.22
C PHE A 43 5.18 54.38 0.06
N SER A 44 3.88 54.63 0.07
CA SER A 44 2.85 53.60 0.32
C SER A 44 2.25 53.09 -0.97
N ASP A 45 1.80 51.84 -0.97
CA ASP A 45 1.10 51.16 -2.07
C ASP A 45 1.84 51.20 -3.43
N VAL A 46 3.17 51.15 -3.35
CA VAL A 46 4.01 51.20 -4.54
C VAL A 46 3.90 49.88 -5.29
N LEU A 47 3.49 49.95 -6.55
CA LEU A 47 3.40 48.80 -7.46
C LEU A 47 4.75 48.42 -8.03
N GLN A 48 4.95 47.14 -8.27
CA GLN A 48 6.10 46.67 -9.05
C GLN A 48 6.13 47.28 -10.47
N SER A 49 7.29 47.41 -11.00
CA SER A 49 7.53 47.78 -12.40
C SER A 49 7.78 46.55 -13.26
N SER A 50 8.51 45.57 -12.72
CA SER A 50 8.77 44.29 -13.35
C SER A 50 9.04 43.19 -12.30
N THR A 51 9.07 41.95 -12.75
CA THR A 51 9.46 40.77 -11.94
C THR A 51 10.24 39.79 -12.81
N SER A 52 11.12 38.99 -12.20
CA SER A 52 11.82 37.92 -12.88
C SER A 52 10.90 36.70 -13.12
N GLY A 53 9.84 36.55 -12.33
CA GLY A 53 8.86 35.46 -12.41
C GLY A 53 7.54 35.92 -13.03
N ASN A 54 6.47 35.16 -12.72
CA ASN A 54 5.11 35.40 -13.21
C ASN A 54 4.25 36.19 -12.20
N GLY A 55 4.82 36.56 -11.06
CA GLY A 55 4.10 37.24 -9.99
C GLY A 55 3.56 38.61 -10.37
N SER A 56 2.40 38.97 -9.86
CA SER A 56 1.75 40.25 -10.12
C SER A 56 0.89 40.74 -8.96
N GLY A 57 0.56 42.02 -8.95
CA GLY A 57 -0.39 42.64 -8.04
C GLY A 57 0.10 42.89 -6.62
N ALA A 58 1.35 42.65 -6.30
CA ALA A 58 1.91 43.04 -5.01
C ALA A 58 2.10 44.55 -4.92
N THR A 59 1.79 45.12 -3.75
CA THR A 59 2.07 46.51 -3.39
C THR A 59 2.91 46.60 -2.13
N PHE A 60 3.76 47.58 -2.07
CA PHE A 60 4.77 47.68 -1.03
C PHE A 60 4.76 49.08 -0.36
N THR A 61 5.04 49.08 0.94
CA THR A 61 5.39 50.29 1.63
C THR A 61 6.91 50.31 1.82
N VAL A 62 7.57 51.31 1.18
CA VAL A 62 9.02 51.44 1.15
C VAL A 62 9.39 52.72 1.84
N SER A 63 10.39 52.70 2.70
CA SER A 63 10.98 53.90 3.30
C SER A 63 12.46 54.07 2.92
N THR A 64 12.91 55.30 2.88
CA THR A 64 14.30 55.69 2.68
C THR A 64 14.77 56.48 3.91
N ASP A 65 16.00 56.28 4.32
CA ASP A 65 16.54 56.83 5.57
C ASP A 65 17.49 58.04 5.37
N GLY A 66 17.66 58.46 4.13
CA GLY A 66 18.60 59.52 3.78
C GLY A 66 20.07 59.09 3.69
N SER A 67 20.40 57.86 4.08
CA SER A 67 21.75 57.31 3.95
C SER A 67 21.98 56.62 2.60
N GLY A 68 20.95 56.56 1.77
CA GLY A 68 20.96 55.88 0.48
C GLY A 68 20.44 54.46 0.49
N ALA A 69 19.83 54.00 1.60
CA ALA A 69 19.27 52.67 1.69
C ALA A 69 17.75 52.69 1.60
N TYR A 70 17.20 51.64 0.95
CA TYR A 70 15.78 51.30 1.00
C TYR A 70 15.49 50.35 2.15
N SER A 71 14.31 50.51 2.75
CA SER A 71 13.78 49.63 3.76
C SER A 71 12.33 49.25 3.40
N LEU A 72 12.02 47.99 3.36
CA LEU A 72 10.66 47.50 3.18
C LEU A 72 9.93 47.57 4.54
N SER A 73 9.01 48.53 4.65
CA SER A 73 8.23 48.76 5.89
C SER A 73 6.97 47.92 5.95
N GLY A 74 6.46 47.47 4.79
CA GLY A 74 5.26 46.61 4.74
C GLY A 74 4.92 46.12 3.33
N ILE A 75 4.09 45.13 3.28
CA ILE A 75 3.46 44.61 2.07
C ILE A 75 1.97 44.94 2.16
N GLY A 76 1.48 45.86 1.30
CA GLY A 76 0.09 46.28 1.29
C GLY A 76 -0.83 45.22 0.66
N SER A 77 -0.42 44.71 -0.48
CA SER A 77 -1.04 43.53 -1.13
C SER A 77 0.02 42.47 -1.38
N SER A 78 -0.23 41.25 -1.03
CA SER A 78 0.68 40.11 -1.25
C SER A 78 0.82 39.71 -2.73
N GLY A 79 -0.14 40.12 -3.59
CA GLY A 79 -0.19 39.69 -4.98
C GLY A 79 -0.42 38.18 -5.13
N ILE A 80 -0.15 37.67 -6.32
CA ILE A 80 -0.27 36.25 -6.68
C ILE A 80 0.86 35.86 -7.63
N GLY A 81 1.15 34.55 -7.70
CA GLY A 81 2.05 34.00 -8.72
C GLY A 81 3.53 34.17 -8.46
N TYR A 82 3.96 34.65 -7.29
CA TYR A 82 5.36 34.76 -6.90
C TYR A 82 5.93 33.47 -6.38
N GLN A 83 7.21 33.27 -6.59
CA GLN A 83 8.00 32.18 -6.03
C GLN A 83 9.08 32.74 -5.11
N VAL A 84 9.56 31.93 -4.16
CA VAL A 84 10.74 32.28 -3.37
C VAL A 84 11.96 32.45 -4.30
N GLY A 85 12.67 33.53 -4.14
CA GLY A 85 13.80 33.89 -4.98
C GLY A 85 13.45 34.76 -6.19
N ASP A 86 12.17 34.99 -6.51
CA ASP A 86 11.81 35.96 -7.53
C ASP A 86 12.33 37.35 -7.16
N THR A 87 12.81 38.08 -8.15
CA THR A 87 13.19 39.49 -7.99
C THR A 87 12.10 40.38 -8.57
N ILE A 88 11.78 41.42 -7.84
CA ILE A 88 10.80 42.44 -8.18
C ILE A 88 11.50 43.77 -8.26
N THR A 89 11.36 44.47 -9.38
CA THR A 89 11.90 45.84 -9.54
C THR A 89 10.79 46.86 -9.33
N ILE A 90 11.06 47.83 -8.49
CA ILE A 90 10.29 49.06 -8.36
C ILE A 90 11.13 50.19 -8.93
N SER A 91 10.58 50.87 -9.94
CA SER A 91 11.26 51.99 -10.61
C SER A 91 11.59 53.11 -9.64
N GLY A 92 12.81 53.64 -9.74
CA GLY A 92 13.27 54.75 -8.92
C GLY A 92 12.39 55.99 -9.05
N ALA A 93 11.80 56.24 -10.21
CA ALA A 93 10.86 57.34 -10.42
C ALA A 93 9.63 57.26 -9.49
N ARG A 94 9.20 56.05 -9.10
CA ARG A 94 8.11 55.86 -8.13
C ARG A 94 8.54 56.07 -6.69
N LEU A 95 9.84 56.13 -6.45
CA LEU A 95 10.47 56.29 -5.14
C LEU A 95 11.20 57.63 -5.00
N GLY A 96 10.79 58.62 -5.84
CA GLY A 96 11.35 60.01 -5.79
C GLY A 96 12.75 60.17 -6.36
N GLY A 97 13.28 59.16 -7.05
CA GLY A 97 14.58 59.16 -7.70
C GLY A 97 14.49 59.06 -9.22
N ALA A 98 15.53 58.54 -9.86
CA ALA A 98 15.63 58.30 -11.28
C ALA A 98 15.60 56.80 -11.60
N ASP A 99 14.91 56.45 -12.68
CA ASP A 99 14.87 55.07 -13.17
C ASP A 99 16.26 54.53 -13.50
N GLY A 100 16.51 53.29 -13.19
CA GLY A 100 17.78 52.62 -13.36
C GLY A 100 18.77 52.93 -12.22
N ALA A 101 18.95 54.22 -11.88
CA ALA A 101 19.92 54.61 -10.86
C ALA A 101 19.40 54.39 -9.43
N ASN A 102 18.09 54.60 -9.23
CA ASN A 102 17.45 54.50 -7.91
C ASN A 102 16.39 53.42 -7.88
N ASP A 103 16.45 52.45 -8.76
CA ASP A 103 15.54 51.31 -8.74
C ASP A 103 15.76 50.51 -7.46
N LEU A 104 14.64 50.09 -6.87
CA LEU A 104 14.64 49.14 -5.76
C LEU A 104 14.41 47.74 -6.30
N THR A 105 15.27 46.81 -5.93
CA THR A 105 15.06 45.39 -6.15
C THR A 105 14.64 44.72 -4.85
N LEU A 106 13.51 44.04 -4.87
CA LEU A 106 13.04 43.19 -3.81
C LEU A 106 13.29 41.76 -4.22
N THR A 107 13.83 40.92 -3.33
CA THR A 107 13.91 39.48 -3.53
C THR A 107 12.91 38.80 -2.60
N VAL A 108 12.00 38.01 -3.15
CA VAL A 108 10.99 37.32 -2.41
C VAL A 108 11.64 36.28 -1.48
N ALA A 109 11.53 36.48 -0.18
CA ALA A 109 12.12 35.62 0.85
C ALA A 109 11.13 34.58 1.38
N ALA A 110 9.85 34.89 1.37
CA ALA A 110 8.81 33.97 1.82
C ALA A 110 7.48 34.25 1.12
N LEU A 111 6.65 33.21 1.01
CA LEU A 111 5.32 33.27 0.45
C LEU A 111 4.24 33.25 1.55
N THR A 112 3.05 33.72 1.22
CA THR A 112 1.86 33.51 2.04
C THR A 112 1.42 32.07 1.89
N PRO A 113 1.34 31.25 2.98
CA PRO A 113 0.82 29.90 2.92
C PRO A 113 -0.60 29.89 2.38
N ALA A 114 -0.93 28.87 1.58
CA ALA A 114 -2.25 28.73 0.97
C ALA A 114 -2.70 27.28 0.98
N ASN A 115 -4.03 27.09 1.02
CA ASN A 115 -4.70 25.78 1.01
C ASN A 115 -5.51 25.65 -0.27
N TYR A 116 -5.44 24.50 -0.88
CA TYR A 116 -6.11 24.19 -2.13
C TYR A 116 -6.90 22.89 -2.01
N SER A 117 -8.10 22.86 -2.57
CA SER A 117 -8.87 21.62 -2.79
C SER A 117 -8.91 21.36 -4.28
N VAL A 118 -8.19 20.37 -4.74
CA VAL A 118 -7.89 20.21 -6.17
C VAL A 118 -8.04 18.78 -6.64
N SER A 119 -8.54 18.63 -7.86
CA SER A 119 -8.54 17.35 -8.58
C SER A 119 -7.27 17.23 -9.42
N GLN A 120 -6.92 15.99 -9.76
CA GLN A 120 -5.81 15.74 -10.68
C GLN A 120 -6.02 16.40 -12.04
N SER A 121 -4.93 16.84 -12.66
CA SER A 121 -4.91 17.29 -14.06
C SER A 121 -4.52 16.15 -14.99
N SER A 122 -3.61 15.28 -14.54
CA SER A 122 -3.20 14.05 -15.21
C SER A 122 -2.60 13.05 -14.20
N THR A 123 -2.39 11.82 -14.65
CA THR A 123 -1.72 10.77 -13.88
C THR A 123 -0.89 9.88 -14.79
N THR A 124 0.13 9.22 -14.23
CA THR A 124 0.90 8.19 -14.95
C THR A 124 0.16 6.87 -15.04
N GLY A 125 -0.79 6.63 -14.13
CA GLY A 125 -1.64 5.43 -14.10
C GLY A 125 -3.03 5.65 -14.71
N SER A 126 -3.95 4.76 -14.37
CA SER A 126 -5.36 4.79 -14.80
C SER A 126 -6.29 5.48 -13.79
N GLY A 127 -5.75 5.92 -12.65
CA GLY A 127 -6.52 6.47 -11.54
C GLY A 127 -7.25 7.76 -11.88
N SER A 128 -8.44 7.95 -11.30
CA SER A 128 -9.27 9.13 -11.50
C SER A 128 -10.14 9.44 -10.29
N GLY A 129 -10.66 10.68 -10.27
CA GLY A 129 -11.68 11.10 -9.30
C GLY A 129 -11.19 11.45 -7.90
N ALA A 130 -9.90 11.36 -7.60
CA ALA A 130 -9.38 11.80 -6.31
C ALA A 130 -9.37 13.33 -6.21
N VAL A 131 -9.69 13.82 -5.00
CA VAL A 131 -9.61 15.23 -4.64
C VAL A 131 -8.65 15.37 -3.46
N PHE A 132 -7.64 16.20 -3.65
CA PHE A 132 -6.55 16.41 -2.70
C PHE A 132 -6.69 17.76 -1.99
N ALA A 133 -6.51 17.75 -0.68
CA ALA A 133 -6.24 18.96 0.07
C ALA A 133 -4.72 19.18 0.05
N LEU A 134 -4.28 20.20 -0.67
CA LEU A 134 -2.88 20.57 -0.86
C LEU A 134 -2.59 21.86 -0.11
N GLU A 135 -1.50 21.92 0.60
CA GLU A 135 -1.03 23.11 1.31
C GLU A 135 0.31 23.55 0.73
N SER A 136 0.46 24.87 0.51
CA SER A 136 1.78 25.45 0.29
C SER A 136 2.27 26.15 1.55
N ASN A 137 3.56 26.04 1.85
CA ASN A 137 4.18 26.73 2.98
C ASN A 137 4.91 28.00 2.55
N SER A 138 5.39 28.77 3.52
CA SER A 138 6.11 30.02 3.27
C SER A 138 7.43 29.84 2.51
N ALA A 139 8.01 28.65 2.51
CA ALA A 139 9.22 28.30 1.77
C ALA A 139 8.95 27.87 0.32
N GLY A 140 7.67 27.81 -0.09
CA GLY A 140 7.29 27.43 -1.45
C GLY A 140 7.21 25.91 -1.69
N ASN A 141 7.08 25.09 -0.65
CA ASN A 141 6.91 23.65 -0.79
C ASN A 141 5.43 23.27 -0.66
N TYR A 142 5.04 22.23 -1.41
CA TYR A 142 3.71 21.62 -1.27
C TYR A 142 3.72 20.45 -0.29
N THR A 143 2.60 20.29 0.42
CA THR A 143 2.30 19.11 1.23
C THR A 143 0.86 18.69 1.00
N VAL A 144 0.59 17.37 1.01
CA VAL A 144 -0.77 16.83 1.00
C VAL A 144 -1.24 16.72 2.45
N SER A 145 -2.23 17.53 2.83
CA SER A 145 -2.79 17.50 4.18
C SER A 145 -3.91 16.50 4.34
N ALA A 146 -4.66 16.22 3.26
CA ALA A 146 -5.71 15.21 3.23
C ALA A 146 -6.06 14.79 1.80
N ILE A 147 -6.73 13.65 1.67
CA ILE A 147 -7.42 13.24 0.44
C ILE A 147 -8.92 13.23 0.74
N SER A 148 -9.64 14.20 0.19
CA SER A 148 -11.06 14.41 0.49
C SER A 148 -11.97 13.42 -0.24
N THR A 149 -11.57 13.00 -1.43
CA THR A 149 -12.22 11.96 -2.22
C THR A 149 -11.15 10.99 -2.69
N LEU A 150 -11.33 9.71 -2.41
CA LEU A 150 -10.28 8.71 -2.66
C LEU A 150 -10.10 8.41 -4.14
N GLY A 151 -11.15 8.63 -4.97
CA GLY A 151 -11.14 8.23 -6.37
C GLY A 151 -11.06 6.72 -6.54
N GLU A 152 -10.67 6.27 -7.72
CA GLU A 152 -10.59 4.86 -8.09
C GLU A 152 -9.47 4.60 -9.10
N ASN A 153 -9.09 3.32 -9.27
CA ASN A 153 -8.10 2.86 -10.25
C ASN A 153 -6.67 3.39 -10.07
N TYR A 154 -6.30 3.78 -8.87
CA TYR A 154 -4.93 4.16 -8.55
C TYR A 154 -4.08 2.96 -8.14
N SER A 155 -2.82 3.00 -8.52
CA SER A 155 -1.79 2.05 -8.09
C SER A 155 -0.78 2.72 -7.18
N LEU A 156 -0.11 1.92 -6.35
CA LEU A 156 1.02 2.42 -5.55
C LEU A 156 2.09 3.01 -6.48
N SER A 157 2.66 4.15 -6.08
CA SER A 157 3.65 4.92 -6.84
C SER A 157 3.12 5.63 -8.10
N ASP A 158 1.81 5.62 -8.36
CA ASP A 158 1.26 6.50 -9.38
C ASP A 158 1.64 7.95 -9.09
N GLN A 159 2.03 8.66 -10.15
CA GLN A 159 2.27 10.08 -10.08
C GLN A 159 1.05 10.83 -10.61
N ILE A 160 0.57 11.77 -9.82
CA ILE A 160 -0.58 12.62 -10.12
C ILE A 160 -0.07 14.05 -10.27
N ILE A 161 -0.39 14.66 -11.39
CA ILE A 161 -0.03 16.06 -11.66
C ILE A 161 -1.22 16.95 -11.34
N ILE A 162 -0.99 17.93 -10.51
CA ILE A 162 -1.89 19.06 -10.28
C ILE A 162 -1.31 20.26 -11.04
N ALA A 163 -2.06 20.78 -11.99
CA ALA A 163 -1.62 21.91 -12.79
C ALA A 163 -1.43 23.16 -11.92
N GLY A 164 -0.32 23.87 -12.12
CA GLY A 164 0.03 25.07 -11.36
C GLY A 164 -1.06 26.14 -11.38
N SER A 165 -1.81 26.26 -12.49
CA SER A 165 -2.96 27.19 -12.59
C SER A 165 -4.08 26.89 -11.59
N ASN A 166 -4.18 25.68 -11.08
CA ASN A 166 -5.18 25.28 -10.06
C ASN A 166 -4.73 25.58 -8.63
N ILE A 167 -3.45 25.90 -8.46
CA ILE A 167 -2.78 26.09 -7.17
C ILE A 167 -2.02 27.41 -7.08
N GLY A 168 -2.54 28.44 -7.76
CA GLY A 168 -2.07 29.83 -7.64
C GLY A 168 -0.83 30.19 -8.47
N GLY A 169 -0.35 29.27 -9.31
CA GLY A 169 0.83 29.47 -10.16
C GLY A 169 0.53 29.32 -11.65
N THR A 170 1.57 28.97 -12.41
CA THR A 170 1.50 28.69 -13.86
C THR A 170 1.76 27.23 -14.14
N ASN A 171 1.10 26.69 -15.18
CA ASN A 171 1.27 25.31 -15.60
C ASN A 171 2.73 25.03 -15.98
N THR A 172 3.15 23.83 -15.73
CA THR A 172 4.51 23.28 -15.87
C THR A 172 5.52 23.82 -14.87
N GLN A 173 5.54 25.13 -14.62
CA GLN A 173 6.50 25.73 -13.69
C GLN A 173 6.10 25.49 -12.22
N ASN A 174 4.81 25.58 -11.92
CA ASN A 174 4.28 25.44 -10.56
C ASN A 174 3.42 24.19 -10.39
N ASP A 175 3.50 23.25 -11.31
CA ASP A 175 2.78 21.98 -11.16
C ASP A 175 3.24 21.26 -9.88
N ALA A 176 2.30 20.71 -9.13
CA ALA A 176 2.60 19.80 -8.05
C ALA A 176 2.51 18.37 -8.55
N THR A 177 3.54 17.57 -8.28
CA THR A 177 3.54 16.14 -8.53
C THR A 177 3.29 15.43 -7.23
N LEU A 178 2.20 14.66 -7.16
CA LEU A 178 1.85 13.83 -6.01
C LEU A 178 2.21 12.39 -6.33
N THR A 179 2.99 11.75 -5.47
CA THR A 179 3.31 10.32 -5.58
C THR A 179 2.53 9.56 -4.53
N LEU A 180 1.71 8.59 -4.95
CA LEU A 180 0.92 7.79 -4.02
C LEU A 180 1.81 6.87 -3.19
N THR A 181 1.66 6.94 -1.88
CA THR A 181 2.41 6.15 -0.90
C THR A 181 1.56 5.05 -0.27
N SER A 182 0.25 5.13 -0.39
CA SER A 182 -0.67 4.03 -0.09
C SER A 182 -1.96 4.15 -0.88
N VAL A 183 -2.61 3.01 -1.10
CA VAL A 183 -3.93 2.87 -1.71
C VAL A 183 -4.89 2.24 -0.69
N GLY A 184 -6.20 2.39 -0.88
CA GLY A 184 -7.17 1.84 0.07
C GLY A 184 -7.20 0.31 0.03
N ALA A 185 -7.22 -0.34 1.17
CA ALA A 185 -7.54 -1.75 1.25
C ALA A 185 -9.02 -1.97 0.89
N THR A 186 -9.31 -2.99 0.11
CA THR A 186 -10.68 -3.32 -0.27
C THR A 186 -10.87 -4.84 -0.44
N THR A 187 -12.13 -5.27 -0.47
CA THR A 187 -12.47 -6.69 -0.63
C THR A 187 -13.58 -6.82 -1.66
N PHE A 188 -13.38 -7.72 -2.60
CA PHE A 188 -14.35 -8.09 -3.64
C PHE A 188 -14.91 -9.46 -3.33
N THR A 189 -16.21 -9.59 -3.23
CA THR A 189 -16.90 -10.85 -2.96
C THR A 189 -17.53 -11.41 -4.23
N ASN A 190 -17.73 -12.74 -4.28
CA ASN A 190 -18.32 -13.42 -5.42
C ASN A 190 -17.60 -13.21 -6.76
N VAL A 191 -16.29 -13.09 -6.70
CA VAL A 191 -15.45 -12.91 -7.88
C VAL A 191 -15.32 -14.24 -8.62
N THR A 192 -15.77 -14.29 -9.86
CA THR A 192 -15.72 -15.49 -10.71
C THR A 192 -14.44 -15.56 -11.51
N GLN A 193 -13.96 -16.77 -11.78
CA GLN A 193 -12.89 -16.97 -12.76
C GLN A 193 -13.31 -16.50 -14.15
N ALA A 194 -12.36 -16.01 -14.92
CA ALA A 194 -12.53 -15.69 -16.33
C ALA A 194 -12.01 -16.83 -17.23
N SER A 195 -10.86 -17.40 -16.88
CA SER A 195 -10.24 -18.50 -17.60
C SER A 195 -9.38 -19.34 -16.65
N THR A 196 -8.93 -20.49 -17.15
CA THR A 196 -7.98 -21.37 -16.49
C THR A 196 -7.01 -21.95 -17.51
N SER A 197 -5.81 -22.36 -17.08
CA SER A 197 -4.86 -23.10 -17.91
C SER A 197 -5.30 -24.53 -18.17
N GLY A 198 -6.12 -25.12 -17.30
CA GLY A 198 -6.66 -26.46 -17.37
C GLY A 198 -8.13 -26.51 -17.77
N ASN A 199 -8.82 -27.56 -17.30
CA ASN A 199 -10.24 -27.80 -17.57
C ASN A 199 -11.16 -27.31 -16.43
N GLY A 200 -10.60 -26.72 -15.40
CA GLY A 200 -11.35 -26.31 -14.20
C GLY A 200 -12.36 -25.20 -14.47
N THR A 201 -13.54 -25.29 -13.83
CA THR A 201 -14.60 -24.31 -13.98
C THR A 201 -15.33 -24.05 -12.67
N GLY A 202 -16.00 -22.90 -12.55
CA GLY A 202 -16.97 -22.60 -11.49
C GLY A 202 -16.34 -22.12 -10.18
N ALA A 203 -15.06 -21.82 -10.13
CA ALA A 203 -14.44 -21.23 -8.93
C ALA A 203 -14.96 -19.81 -8.69
N ILE A 204 -15.28 -19.53 -7.43
CA ILE A 204 -15.71 -18.21 -6.95
C ILE A 204 -14.89 -17.84 -5.72
N PHE A 205 -14.36 -16.64 -5.71
CA PHE A 205 -13.42 -16.17 -4.71
C PHE A 205 -13.92 -14.91 -3.98
N THR A 206 -13.41 -14.72 -2.79
CA THR A 206 -13.32 -13.41 -2.15
C THR A 206 -11.87 -12.94 -2.25
N ILE A 207 -11.65 -11.83 -2.95
CA ILE A 207 -10.31 -11.26 -3.19
C ILE A 207 -10.16 -10.02 -2.33
N SER A 208 -9.06 -9.90 -1.63
CA SER A 208 -8.68 -8.70 -0.89
C SER A 208 -7.51 -7.99 -1.58
N ILE A 209 -7.47 -6.67 -1.44
CA ILE A 209 -6.34 -5.82 -1.78
C ILE A 209 -5.86 -5.17 -0.50
N ASP A 210 -4.58 -5.23 -0.21
CA ASP A 210 -3.99 -4.55 0.94
C ASP A 210 -3.67 -3.07 0.64
N GLY A 211 -3.25 -2.32 1.67
CA GLY A 211 -2.93 -0.88 1.54
C GLY A 211 -1.69 -0.56 0.69
N VAL A 212 -0.97 -1.59 0.23
CA VAL A 212 0.18 -1.46 -0.68
C VAL A 212 -0.10 -2.05 -2.07
N GLY A 213 -1.35 -2.49 -2.32
CA GLY A 213 -1.81 -2.90 -3.63
C GLY A 213 -1.54 -4.36 -3.99
N ASN A 214 -1.27 -5.24 -3.02
CA ASN A 214 -1.15 -6.66 -3.31
C ASN A 214 -2.51 -7.34 -3.27
N TYR A 215 -2.71 -8.27 -4.20
CA TYR A 215 -3.86 -9.16 -4.17
C TYR A 215 -3.66 -10.29 -3.14
N GLY A 216 -4.72 -10.60 -2.42
CA GLY A 216 -4.83 -11.79 -1.58
C GLY A 216 -6.13 -12.53 -1.84
N VAL A 217 -6.11 -13.86 -1.87
CA VAL A 217 -7.32 -14.66 -1.84
C VAL A 217 -7.76 -14.80 -0.40
N ALA A 218 -8.75 -13.99 0.01
CA ALA A 218 -9.27 -14.00 1.38
C ALA A 218 -10.07 -15.28 1.67
N SER A 219 -10.83 -15.80 0.68
CA SER A 219 -11.50 -17.08 0.76
C SER A 219 -11.93 -17.62 -0.60
N ILE A 220 -12.15 -18.91 -0.67
CA ILE A 220 -12.78 -19.58 -1.81
C ILE A 220 -14.24 -19.83 -1.44
N THR A 221 -15.17 -19.11 -2.07
CA THR A 221 -16.60 -19.22 -1.83
C THR A 221 -17.19 -20.47 -2.50
N ASN A 222 -16.66 -20.81 -3.70
CA ASN A 222 -16.96 -22.04 -4.42
C ASN A 222 -15.65 -22.55 -5.05
N GLY A 223 -15.29 -23.79 -4.74
CA GLY A 223 -14.07 -24.40 -5.27
C GLY A 223 -14.15 -24.81 -6.74
N GLY A 224 -15.34 -24.82 -7.34
CA GLY A 224 -15.53 -25.31 -8.70
C GLY A 224 -15.19 -26.79 -8.86
N SER A 225 -14.92 -27.22 -10.09
CA SER A 225 -14.56 -28.61 -10.41
C SER A 225 -13.61 -28.67 -11.60
N GLY A 226 -12.88 -29.79 -11.73
CA GLY A 226 -12.02 -30.06 -12.90
C GLY A 226 -10.67 -29.39 -12.87
N TYR A 227 -10.21 -28.82 -11.74
CA TYR A 227 -8.88 -28.28 -11.57
C TYR A 227 -7.86 -29.37 -11.24
N GLU A 228 -6.63 -29.13 -11.66
CA GLU A 228 -5.46 -29.93 -11.29
C GLU A 228 -4.45 -29.04 -10.52
N PRO A 229 -3.55 -29.64 -9.70
CA PRO A 229 -2.43 -28.89 -9.12
C PRO A 229 -1.64 -28.19 -10.21
N ASP A 230 -1.10 -26.99 -9.92
CA ASP A 230 -0.39 -26.11 -10.83
C ASP A 230 -1.25 -25.44 -11.93
N ASP A 231 -2.57 -25.75 -11.99
CA ASP A 231 -3.47 -24.96 -12.82
C ASP A 231 -3.45 -23.49 -12.39
N THR A 232 -3.49 -22.61 -13.37
CA THR A 232 -3.65 -21.18 -13.12
C THR A 232 -5.06 -20.73 -13.47
N ILE A 233 -5.65 -19.90 -12.62
CA ILE A 233 -6.94 -19.26 -12.81
C ILE A 233 -6.70 -17.78 -13.04
N THR A 234 -7.29 -17.22 -14.10
CA THR A 234 -7.29 -15.79 -14.33
C THR A 234 -8.61 -15.17 -13.86
N VAL A 235 -8.51 -14.13 -13.07
CA VAL A 235 -9.61 -13.22 -12.73
C VAL A 235 -9.35 -11.90 -13.43
N LEU A 236 -10.33 -11.39 -14.17
CA LEU A 236 -10.18 -10.14 -14.90
C LEU A 236 -10.06 -8.96 -13.92
N GLY A 237 -9.11 -8.06 -14.20
CA GLY A 237 -8.97 -6.80 -13.48
C GLY A 237 -10.27 -5.99 -13.46
N ALA A 238 -11.05 -6.05 -14.53
CA ALA A 238 -12.37 -5.41 -14.62
C ALA A 238 -13.36 -5.91 -13.55
N SER A 239 -13.22 -7.14 -13.06
CA SER A 239 -14.03 -7.69 -11.95
C SER A 239 -13.51 -7.25 -10.57
N LEU A 240 -12.33 -6.66 -10.55
CA LEU A 240 -11.65 -6.14 -9.37
C LEU A 240 -11.52 -4.61 -9.43
N ALA A 241 -12.43 -3.95 -10.15
CA ALA A 241 -12.50 -2.51 -10.44
C ALA A 241 -11.26 -1.94 -11.15
N GLY A 242 -10.46 -2.76 -11.81
CA GLY A 242 -9.30 -2.37 -12.61
C GLY A 242 -9.52 -2.51 -14.11
N ALA A 243 -8.45 -2.40 -14.87
CA ALA A 243 -8.45 -2.60 -16.32
C ALA A 243 -7.83 -3.96 -16.68
N SER A 244 -8.49 -4.70 -17.57
CA SER A 244 -7.90 -5.92 -18.13
C SER A 244 -7.15 -5.59 -19.45
N PRO A 245 -6.01 -6.24 -19.75
CA PRO A 245 -5.35 -7.29 -18.97
C PRO A 245 -4.36 -6.77 -17.90
N THR A 246 -4.18 -5.45 -17.81
CA THR A 246 -3.10 -4.83 -16.99
C THR A 246 -3.21 -5.22 -15.51
N HIS A 247 -4.43 -5.41 -15.01
CA HIS A 247 -4.72 -5.66 -13.60
C HIS A 247 -5.37 -7.03 -13.38
N ASP A 248 -5.21 -7.94 -14.32
CA ASP A 248 -5.70 -9.29 -14.15
C ASP A 248 -4.94 -9.97 -13.00
N LEU A 249 -5.68 -10.71 -12.20
CA LEU A 249 -5.13 -11.53 -11.12
C LEU A 249 -4.97 -12.97 -11.60
N THR A 250 -3.77 -13.51 -11.42
CA THR A 250 -3.49 -14.92 -11.64
C THR A 250 -3.41 -15.66 -10.31
N ILE A 251 -4.18 -16.71 -10.16
CA ILE A 251 -4.24 -17.57 -8.98
C ILE A 251 -3.72 -18.94 -9.38
N THR A 252 -2.72 -19.46 -8.69
CA THR A 252 -2.19 -20.79 -8.92
C THR A 252 -2.78 -21.77 -7.91
N ILE A 253 -3.24 -22.93 -8.38
CA ILE A 253 -3.77 -24.00 -7.56
C ILE A 253 -2.60 -24.82 -7.00
N ASP A 254 -2.51 -24.91 -5.68
CA ASP A 254 -1.49 -25.72 -5.00
C ASP A 254 -1.95 -27.16 -4.80
N ASN A 255 -3.16 -27.33 -4.29
CA ASN A 255 -3.65 -28.66 -3.92
C ASN A 255 -5.16 -28.73 -4.11
N ILE A 256 -5.64 -29.91 -4.54
CA ILE A 256 -7.04 -30.19 -4.69
C ILE A 256 -7.47 -31.05 -3.51
N GLU A 257 -8.08 -30.45 -2.51
CA GLU A 257 -8.84 -31.21 -1.54
C GLU A 257 -10.22 -31.47 -2.13
N ALA A 258 -10.57 -32.75 -2.30
CA ALA A 258 -11.92 -33.13 -2.63
C ALA A 258 -12.81 -32.84 -1.41
N ILE A 259 -13.36 -31.62 -1.35
CA ILE A 259 -14.45 -31.29 -0.43
C ILE A 259 -15.73 -31.73 -1.12
N SER A 260 -15.98 -33.01 -1.10
CA SER A 260 -17.35 -33.53 -1.21
C SER A 260 -18.09 -33.05 0.03
N GLY A 261 -19.21 -32.33 -0.17
CA GLY A 261 -19.96 -31.62 0.84
C GLY A 261 -19.98 -32.21 2.21
N ALA A 262 -19.65 -31.39 3.17
CA ALA A 262 -20.00 -31.46 4.57
C ALA A 262 -19.95 -32.86 5.19
N ILE A 263 -18.79 -33.35 5.49
CA ILE A 263 -18.42 -34.14 6.68
C ILE A 263 -16.92 -34.36 6.52
N LEU A 264 -16.10 -33.78 7.38
CA LEU A 264 -14.73 -34.27 7.59
C LEU A 264 -14.87 -35.68 8.16
N HIS A 265 -14.98 -36.69 7.31
CA HIS A 265 -14.76 -38.08 7.68
C HIS A 265 -13.26 -38.26 7.85
N ILE A 266 -12.81 -38.08 9.09
CA ILE A 266 -11.47 -38.54 9.49
C ILE A 266 -11.59 -40.06 9.74
N ASP A 267 -11.93 -40.78 8.68
CA ASP A 267 -11.77 -42.24 8.67
C ASP A 267 -10.42 -42.53 8.00
N ASN A 268 -9.48 -42.91 8.79
CA ASN A 268 -8.13 -43.34 8.47
C ASN A 268 -7.06 -42.24 8.30
N ILE A 269 -6.68 -41.59 9.40
CA ILE A 269 -5.26 -41.35 9.60
C ILE A 269 -4.65 -42.68 10.04
N SER A 270 -4.47 -43.62 9.12
CA SER A 270 -3.54 -44.71 9.36
C SER A 270 -2.12 -44.10 9.22
N VAL A 271 -1.55 -43.75 10.31
CA VAL A 271 -0.09 -43.65 10.39
C VAL A 271 0.36 -45.12 10.29
N SER A 272 0.58 -45.57 9.06
CA SER A 272 1.14 -46.89 8.86
C SER A 272 2.56 -46.86 9.42
N ARG A 273 2.81 -47.66 10.42
CA ARG A 273 4.07 -47.82 11.12
C ARG A 273 5.18 -48.38 10.19
N ALA A 274 4.87 -48.62 8.92
CA ALA A 274 5.79 -49.14 7.92
C ALA A 274 6.82 -48.11 7.42
N ASP A 275 6.56 -46.80 7.68
CA ASP A 275 7.47 -45.70 7.28
C ASP A 275 8.09 -44.95 8.47
N ASP A 276 8.23 -45.63 9.62
CA ASP A 276 8.90 -45.08 10.78
C ASP A 276 10.39 -44.87 10.45
N PRO A 277 10.93 -43.62 10.48
CA PRO A 277 12.33 -43.34 10.24
C PRO A 277 13.29 -44.13 11.14
N GLN A 278 12.85 -44.62 12.29
CA GLN A 278 13.61 -45.54 13.14
C GLN A 278 13.89 -46.87 12.48
N THR A 279 13.03 -47.36 11.60
CA THR A 279 13.23 -48.64 10.87
C THR A 279 14.24 -48.50 9.73
N ILE A 280 14.42 -47.26 9.19
CA ILE A 280 15.41 -46.97 8.12
C ILE A 280 16.83 -46.90 8.70
N ILE A 281 16.96 -46.52 9.97
CA ILE A 281 18.26 -46.33 10.65
C ILE A 281 18.76 -47.63 11.33
N GLN A 282 17.88 -48.61 11.52
CA GLN A 282 18.27 -49.92 12.05
C GLN A 282 19.02 -50.73 10.98
N GLY A 283 20.30 -50.92 11.14
CA GLY A 283 21.15 -51.73 10.26
C GLY A 283 22.23 -50.91 9.51
N ILE A 284 22.46 -49.65 9.89
CA ILE A 284 23.56 -48.87 9.35
C ILE A 284 24.89 -49.47 9.79
N ASP A 285 25.67 -49.93 8.80
CA ASP A 285 27.05 -50.37 9.02
C ASP A 285 28.02 -49.21 8.70
N ILE A 286 28.92 -48.90 9.59
CA ILE A 286 29.98 -47.88 9.43
C ILE A 286 31.37 -48.47 9.63
N SER A 287 31.50 -49.78 9.50
CA SER A 287 32.74 -50.48 9.77
C SER A 287 33.78 -50.29 8.65
N THR A 288 33.37 -49.82 7.48
CA THR A 288 34.28 -49.52 6.36
C THR A 288 33.97 -48.14 5.77
N GLU A 289 34.97 -47.54 5.07
CA GLU A 289 34.78 -46.21 4.43
C GLU A 289 33.61 -46.20 3.43
N THR A 290 33.45 -47.29 2.65
CA THR A 290 32.33 -47.41 1.69
C THR A 290 31.01 -47.52 2.42
N ALA A 291 30.90 -48.31 3.47
CA ALA A 291 29.71 -48.46 4.29
C ALA A 291 29.34 -47.16 5.01
N ALA A 292 30.33 -46.39 5.44
CA ALA A 292 30.11 -45.07 6.05
C ALA A 292 29.56 -44.03 5.04
N ILE A 293 29.99 -44.08 3.78
CA ILE A 293 29.44 -43.22 2.69
C ILE A 293 27.98 -43.58 2.39
N GLU A 294 27.70 -44.89 2.28
CA GLU A 294 26.33 -45.39 2.07
C GLU A 294 25.43 -45.03 3.26
N ALA A 295 25.91 -45.18 4.49
CA ALA A 295 25.23 -44.79 5.69
C ALA A 295 24.87 -43.27 5.72
N ALA A 296 25.84 -42.43 5.28
CA ALA A 296 25.62 -40.98 5.19
C ALA A 296 24.51 -40.63 4.16
N ALA A 297 24.43 -41.33 3.05
CA ALA A 297 23.38 -41.15 2.05
C ALA A 297 21.97 -41.54 2.61
N VAL A 298 21.90 -42.67 3.32
CA VAL A 298 20.66 -43.15 3.96
C VAL A 298 20.19 -42.17 5.04
N ILE A 299 21.12 -41.65 5.87
CA ILE A 299 20.81 -40.64 6.88
C ILE A 299 20.35 -39.33 6.22
N ALA A 300 20.99 -38.89 5.15
CA ALA A 300 20.60 -37.69 4.42
C ALA A 300 19.19 -37.80 3.83
N ASP A 301 18.83 -38.97 3.32
CA ASP A 301 17.47 -39.24 2.80
C ASP A 301 16.43 -39.30 3.92
N ALA A 302 16.76 -39.94 5.03
CA ALA A 302 15.91 -39.95 6.22
C ALA A 302 15.66 -38.52 6.74
N ILE A 303 16.68 -37.67 6.77
CA ILE A 303 16.56 -36.26 7.16
C ILE A 303 15.62 -35.49 6.20
N LYS A 304 15.72 -35.73 4.88
CA LYS A 304 14.80 -35.14 3.90
C LYS A 304 13.36 -35.55 4.14
N GLN A 305 13.14 -36.84 4.37
CA GLN A 305 11.79 -37.35 4.65
C GLN A 305 11.22 -36.76 5.95
N ILE A 306 12.03 -36.62 6.98
CA ILE A 306 11.63 -36.00 8.25
C ILE A 306 11.27 -34.52 8.01
N LYS A 307 12.09 -33.76 7.30
CA LYS A 307 11.80 -32.35 6.98
C LYS A 307 10.52 -32.20 6.16
N PHE A 308 10.28 -33.10 5.21
CA PHE A 308 9.05 -33.11 4.42
C PHE A 308 7.84 -33.37 5.30
N ARG A 309 7.91 -34.38 6.22
CA ARG A 309 6.84 -34.68 7.18
C ARG A 309 6.61 -33.53 8.16
N ASP A 310 7.67 -32.87 8.63
CA ASP A 310 7.57 -31.71 9.52
C ASP A 310 6.85 -30.54 8.84
N SER A 311 7.17 -30.26 7.57
CA SER A 311 6.49 -29.26 6.76
C SER A 311 5.02 -29.63 6.51
N TYR A 312 4.74 -30.90 6.23
CA TYR A 312 3.39 -31.40 6.04
C TYR A 312 2.55 -31.26 7.34
N LEU A 313 3.11 -31.66 8.49
CA LEU A 313 2.46 -31.52 9.79
C LEU A 313 2.20 -30.06 10.14
N ALA A 314 3.17 -29.16 9.87
CA ALA A 314 3.00 -27.73 10.09
C ALA A 314 1.87 -27.14 9.24
N SER A 315 1.74 -27.57 7.98
CA SER A 315 0.62 -27.15 7.12
C SER A 315 -0.74 -27.65 7.61
N LYS A 316 -0.78 -28.87 8.13
CA LYS A 316 -2.01 -29.44 8.72
C LYS A 316 -2.38 -28.79 10.05
N GLU A 317 -1.39 -28.46 10.88
CA GLU A 317 -1.58 -27.69 12.12
C GLU A 317 -2.22 -26.32 11.82
N LEU A 318 -1.71 -25.61 10.79
CA LEU A 318 -2.25 -24.32 10.37
C LEU A 318 -3.70 -24.46 9.87
N ALA A 319 -3.99 -25.46 9.03
CA ALA A 319 -5.32 -25.70 8.51
C ALA A 319 -6.32 -26.08 9.62
N LEU A 320 -5.86 -26.84 10.63
CA LEU A 320 -6.68 -27.17 11.80
C LEU A 320 -6.93 -25.94 12.68
N GLN A 321 -5.93 -25.07 12.82
CA GLN A 321 -6.06 -23.80 13.55
C GLN A 321 -7.09 -22.89 12.87
N ASP A 322 -7.05 -22.77 11.56
CA ASP A 322 -8.02 -22.00 10.78
C ASP A 322 -9.43 -22.57 10.89
N SER A 323 -9.56 -23.91 10.87
CA SER A 323 -10.82 -24.58 11.08
C SER A 323 -11.37 -24.35 12.50
N LEU A 324 -10.49 -24.36 13.51
CA LEU A 324 -10.85 -24.05 14.90
C LEU A 324 -11.31 -22.60 15.05
N ASN A 325 -10.62 -21.66 14.41
CA ASN A 325 -10.98 -20.24 14.40
C ASN A 325 -12.34 -20.02 13.71
N ASN A 326 -12.59 -20.71 12.59
CA ASN A 326 -13.87 -20.66 11.90
C ASN A 326 -15.00 -21.24 12.76
N ILE A 327 -14.78 -22.38 13.41
CA ILE A 327 -15.76 -23.00 14.32
C ILE A 327 -16.02 -22.08 15.53
N SER A 328 -14.98 -21.45 16.08
CA SER A 328 -15.10 -20.46 17.16
C SER A 328 -15.93 -19.24 16.75
N THR A 329 -15.71 -18.73 15.53
CA THR A 329 -16.46 -17.60 14.97
C THR A 329 -17.92 -17.99 14.69
N GLN A 330 -18.16 -19.21 14.18
CA GLN A 330 -19.50 -19.73 13.97
C GLN A 330 -20.23 -19.97 15.29
N ASN A 331 -19.54 -20.46 16.32
CA ASN A 331 -20.13 -20.61 17.67
C ASN A 331 -20.52 -19.25 18.26
N THR A 332 -19.70 -18.22 18.09
CA THR A 332 -20.03 -16.87 18.54
C THR A 332 -21.26 -16.30 17.80
N SER A 333 -21.39 -16.64 16.51
CA SER A 333 -22.57 -16.26 15.70
C SER A 333 -23.82 -17.09 16.05
N LEU A 334 -23.63 -18.35 16.44
CA LEU A 334 -24.71 -19.25 16.89
C LEU A 334 -25.20 -18.90 18.31
N ASP A 335 -24.32 -18.48 19.22
CA ASP A 335 -24.71 -17.98 20.54
C ASP A 335 -25.65 -16.76 20.45
N LEU A 336 -25.51 -15.93 19.41
CA LEU A 336 -26.42 -14.82 19.10
C LEU A 336 -27.77 -15.29 18.53
N LEU A 337 -27.84 -16.50 17.96
CA LEU A 337 -29.05 -17.09 17.39
C LEU A 337 -29.74 -18.10 18.36
N ILE A 338 -29.04 -18.55 19.42
CA ILE A 338 -29.51 -19.60 20.34
C ILE A 338 -30.21 -19.00 21.58
N THR A 339 -31.16 -18.12 21.39
CA THR A 339 -32.23 -18.05 22.37
C THR A 339 -33.30 -19.12 22.17
N ASP A 340 -33.19 -20.01 21.14
CA ASP A 340 -34.30 -20.94 20.81
C ASP A 340 -33.88 -22.35 20.31
N PHE A 341 -32.61 -22.79 20.40
CA PHE A 341 -32.21 -24.13 19.96
C PHE A 341 -31.66 -25.01 21.08
N SER A 342 -32.11 -26.28 21.10
CA SER A 342 -31.94 -27.25 22.17
C SER A 342 -30.47 -27.58 22.53
N VAL A 343 -30.19 -27.69 23.83
CA VAL A 343 -28.93 -28.05 24.50
C VAL A 343 -28.19 -29.25 23.85
N LYS A 344 -28.89 -30.14 23.13
CA LYS A 344 -28.29 -31.30 22.47
C LYS A 344 -27.36 -30.98 21.33
N GLU A 345 -27.64 -29.94 20.53
CA GLU A 345 -26.79 -29.58 19.39
C GLU A 345 -25.55 -28.84 19.87
N THR A 346 -25.68 -28.05 20.91
CA THR A 346 -24.54 -27.35 21.56
C THR A 346 -23.53 -28.33 22.13
N VAL A 347 -24.03 -29.42 22.81
CA VAL A 347 -23.15 -30.46 23.34
C VAL A 347 -22.44 -31.25 22.25
N ARG A 348 -23.08 -31.43 21.10
CA ARG A 348 -22.47 -32.10 19.94
C ARG A 348 -21.37 -31.28 19.28
N GLN A 349 -21.56 -29.97 19.21
CA GLN A 349 -20.51 -29.03 18.68
C GLN A 349 -19.34 -28.93 19.66
N LEU A 350 -19.59 -28.86 20.96
CA LEU A 350 -18.55 -28.89 22.00
C LEU A 350 -17.72 -30.20 21.93
N LYS A 351 -18.36 -31.35 21.75
CA LYS A 351 -17.64 -32.63 21.56
C LYS A 351 -16.76 -32.62 20.29
N LYS A 352 -17.18 -31.97 19.21
CA LYS A 352 -16.33 -31.81 18.02
C LYS A 352 -15.10 -30.97 18.30
N ILE A 353 -15.23 -29.88 19.06
CA ILE A 353 -14.12 -29.03 19.48
C ILE A 353 -13.15 -29.80 20.36
N GLU A 354 -13.64 -30.55 21.36
CA GLU A 354 -12.79 -31.39 22.22
C GLU A 354 -12.00 -32.44 21.43
N VAL A 355 -12.62 -33.07 20.42
CA VAL A 355 -11.91 -34.01 19.53
C VAL A 355 -10.82 -33.35 18.71
N ILE A 356 -11.07 -32.13 18.19
CA ILE A 356 -10.09 -31.39 17.43
C ILE A 356 -8.91 -30.97 18.34
N GLU A 357 -9.18 -30.49 19.55
CA GLU A 357 -8.14 -30.12 20.53
C GLU A 357 -7.29 -31.32 20.96
N ALA A 358 -7.93 -32.51 21.16
CA ALA A 358 -7.22 -33.75 21.44
C ALA A 358 -6.30 -34.16 20.27
N LEU A 359 -6.80 -34.07 19.04
CA LEU A 359 -6.02 -34.37 17.84
C LEU A 359 -4.83 -33.41 17.69
N MET A 360 -5.01 -32.13 17.95
CA MET A 360 -3.94 -31.11 17.96
C MET A 360 -2.86 -31.44 18.99
N SER A 361 -3.29 -31.86 20.20
CA SER A 361 -2.37 -32.29 21.25
C SER A 361 -1.53 -33.49 20.84
N ASP A 362 -2.16 -34.44 20.15
CA ASP A 362 -1.45 -35.68 19.71
C ASP A 362 -0.50 -35.38 18.53
N ILE A 363 -0.84 -34.47 17.63
CA ILE A 363 0.06 -33.98 16.57
C ILE A 363 1.27 -33.27 17.20
N GLN A 364 1.07 -32.42 18.21
CA GLN A 364 2.17 -31.75 18.91
C GLN A 364 3.08 -32.75 19.64
N LYS A 365 2.50 -33.79 20.28
CA LYS A 365 3.28 -34.88 20.90
C LYS A 365 4.09 -35.67 19.86
N ALA A 366 3.48 -35.98 18.71
CA ALA A 366 4.16 -36.67 17.62
C ALA A 366 5.32 -35.84 17.07
N LYS A 367 5.14 -34.51 16.89
CA LYS A 367 6.16 -33.57 16.49
C LYS A 367 7.30 -33.49 17.52
N TYR A 368 6.97 -33.45 18.81
CA TYR A 368 7.95 -33.46 19.91
C TYR A 368 8.77 -34.74 19.96
N LEU A 369 8.11 -35.91 19.82
CA LEU A 369 8.77 -37.22 19.79
C LEU A 369 9.68 -37.37 18.55
N LEU A 370 9.25 -36.83 17.41
CA LEU A 370 10.07 -36.78 16.18
C LEU A 370 11.35 -35.94 16.38
N ASN A 371 11.21 -34.74 16.99
CA ASN A 371 12.35 -33.89 17.32
C ASN A 371 13.35 -34.54 18.30
N ILE A 372 12.85 -35.26 19.32
CA ILE A 372 13.71 -36.01 20.26
C ILE A 372 14.42 -37.16 19.55
N GLY A 373 13.73 -37.83 18.61
CA GLY A 373 14.33 -38.89 17.77
C GLY A 373 15.52 -38.39 16.94
N ILE A 374 15.39 -37.18 16.35
CA ILE A 374 16.44 -36.55 15.56
C ILE A 374 17.62 -36.13 16.46
N SER A 375 17.38 -35.55 17.64
CA SER A 375 18.43 -35.13 18.57
C SER A 375 19.25 -36.29 19.17
N ARG A 376 18.80 -37.54 19.01
CA ARG A 376 19.53 -38.72 19.46
C ARG A 376 20.36 -39.40 18.35
N VAL A 377 20.20 -38.96 17.10
CA VAL A 377 20.84 -39.51 15.90
C VAL A 377 21.96 -38.58 15.38
N ILE A 378 22.00 -37.33 15.82
CA ILE A 378 23.08 -36.37 15.64
C ILE A 378 23.93 -36.29 16.91
#